data_2363799a4c9a71623a415f1b96af19bd
#
_entry.id   2363799a4c9a71623a415f1b96af19bd
#
_cell.length_a   1.000
_cell.length_b   1.000
_cell.length_c   1.000
_cell.angle_alpha   90.00
_cell.angle_beta   90.00
_cell.angle_gamma   90.00
#
_symmetry.space_group_name_H-M   'P 1'
#
loop_
_entity.id
_entity.type
_entity.pdbx_description
1 polymer ?
#
loop_
_entity_poly.entity_id
_entity_poly.type
_entity_poly.pdbx_seq_one_letter_code
_entity_poly.pdbx_strand_id
1 'polypeptide(L)' 'MEEQIKNKTAILKDIKFVGVTFVPDSFKKGENELNKAIEMGYKVITDYPTSTGVVFSIGLYDVKEEAI' A
#
# COMPACT_ATOMS: atom_id res chain seq x y z
N MET A 1 12.55 -29.23 -3.40
CA MET A 1 11.91 -29.15 -3.01
C MET A 1 11.00 -28.45 -2.95
N GLU A 2 10.34 -28.54 -3.00
CA GLU A 2 9.50 -27.82 -2.91
C GLU A 2 9.16 -27.56 -1.74
N GLU A 3 9.24 -26.84 -1.50
CA GLU A 3 9.01 -26.60 -0.38
C GLU A 3 7.73 -26.80 0.05
N GLN A 4 7.56 -27.07 1.19
CA GLN A 4 6.34 -27.24 1.70
C GLN A 4 5.67 -26.00 1.76
N ILE A 5 4.63 -25.89 1.17
CA ILE A 5 3.92 -24.70 1.13
C ILE A 5 2.98 -24.64 2.24
N LYS A 6 3.13 -23.65 3.09
CA LYS A 6 2.13 -23.39 4.05
C LYS A 6 1.11 -22.52 3.44
N ASN A 7 -0.10 -22.68 3.75
CA ASN A 7 -1.15 -21.83 3.26
C ASN A 7 -1.05 -20.51 3.95
N LYS A 8 -0.90 -19.48 3.17
CA LYS A 8 -0.89 -18.12 3.69
C LYS A 8 -2.05 -17.39 3.09
N THR A 9 -2.85 -16.83 3.94
CA THR A 9 -4.01 -16.08 3.50
C THR A 9 -3.78 -14.63 3.87
N ALA A 10 -3.80 -13.76 2.88
CA ALA A 10 -3.68 -12.34 3.10
C ALA A 10 -5.07 -11.75 3.05
N ILE A 11 -5.49 -11.16 4.14
CA ILE A 11 -6.81 -10.57 4.25
C ILE A 11 -6.66 -9.07 4.32
N LEU A 12 -7.34 -8.37 3.43
CA LEU A 12 -7.27 -6.92 3.41
C LEU A 12 -8.02 -6.38 4.62
N LYS A 13 -7.32 -5.66 5.47
CA LYS A 13 -7.90 -5.13 6.68
C LYS A 13 -8.29 -3.67 6.54
N ASP A 14 -7.57 -2.93 5.75
CA ASP A 14 -7.81 -1.50 5.65
C ASP A 14 -7.31 -1.02 4.30
N ILE A 15 -7.98 -0.06 3.73
CA ILE A 15 -7.56 0.49 2.46
C ILE A 15 -7.61 2.00 2.55
N LYS A 16 -6.61 2.64 1.98
CA LYS A 16 -6.53 4.10 1.99
C LYS A 16 -6.13 4.59 0.62
N PHE A 17 -6.48 5.82 0.35
CA PHE A 17 -6.06 6.46 -0.89
C PHE A 17 -5.21 7.66 -0.50
N VAL A 18 -4.02 7.74 -1.06
CA VAL A 18 -3.10 8.81 -0.76
C VAL A 18 -2.80 9.56 -2.05
N GLY A 19 -3.07 10.83 -2.06
CA GLY A 19 -2.81 11.67 -3.23
C GLY A 19 -1.48 12.37 -3.13
N VAL A 20 -0.69 12.31 -4.19
CA VAL A 20 0.56 13.04 -4.28
C VAL A 20 0.44 13.97 -5.47
N THR A 21 0.46 15.26 -5.21
CA THR A 21 0.28 16.23 -6.25
C THR A 21 1.62 16.52 -6.95
N PHE A 22 1.54 16.92 -8.21
CA PHE A 22 2.74 17.31 -8.95
C PHE A 22 3.21 18.71 -8.62
N VAL A 23 2.46 19.46 -7.83
CA VAL A 23 2.81 20.84 -7.50
C VAL A 23 4.08 20.83 -6.64
N PRO A 24 5.14 21.53 -7.06
CA PRO A 24 6.44 21.43 -6.39
C PRO A 24 6.43 21.72 -4.91
N ASP A 25 5.64 22.66 -4.47
CA ASP A 25 5.66 23.00 -3.05
C ASP A 25 4.75 22.14 -2.21
N SER A 26 3.97 21.27 -2.83
CA SER A 26 2.96 20.50 -2.10
C SER A 26 3.16 19.00 -2.15
N PHE A 27 4.04 18.52 -3.03
CA PHE A 27 4.14 17.07 -3.20
C PHE A 27 4.71 16.36 -1.96
N LYS A 28 5.48 17.10 -1.16
CA LYS A 28 6.10 16.48 0.00
C LYS A 28 5.10 15.99 1.01
N LYS A 29 3.99 16.65 1.13
CA LYS A 29 2.99 16.25 2.10
C LYS A 29 2.44 14.88 1.75
N GLY A 30 2.08 14.68 0.49
CA GLY A 30 1.57 13.38 0.06
C GLY A 30 2.64 12.32 0.11
N GLU A 31 3.87 12.69 -0.26
CA GLU A 31 4.97 11.77 -0.23
C GLU A 31 5.22 11.30 1.20
N ASN A 32 5.22 12.21 2.16
CA ASN A 32 5.44 11.84 3.55
C ASN A 32 4.31 10.96 4.07
N GLU A 33 3.10 11.26 3.67
CA GLU A 33 1.96 10.47 4.09
C GLU A 33 2.06 9.05 3.55
N LEU A 34 2.44 8.92 2.30
CA LEU A 34 2.58 7.61 1.68
C LEU A 34 3.71 6.82 2.35
N ASN A 35 4.84 7.46 2.58
CA ASN A 35 5.97 6.80 3.21
C ASN A 35 5.62 6.35 4.62
N LYS A 36 4.89 7.17 5.35
CA LYS A 36 4.50 6.82 6.68
C LYS A 36 3.58 5.60 6.68
N ALA A 37 2.66 5.55 5.74
CA ALA A 37 1.76 4.42 5.64
C ALA A 37 2.54 3.15 5.29
N ILE A 38 3.51 3.25 4.40
CA ILE A 38 4.33 2.10 4.04
C ILE A 38 5.09 1.59 5.27
N GLU A 39 5.59 2.50 6.09
CA GLU A 39 6.26 2.12 7.31
C GLU A 39 5.33 1.40 8.28
N MET A 40 4.05 1.69 8.22
CA MET A 40 3.08 1.05 9.06
C MET A 40 2.61 -0.29 8.52
N GLY A 41 3.14 -0.69 7.37
CA GLY A 41 2.81 -1.99 6.81
C GLY A 41 1.88 -1.97 5.62
N TYR A 42 1.47 -0.80 5.18
CA TYR A 42 0.61 -0.71 4.00
C TYR A 42 1.41 -1.02 2.75
N LYS A 43 0.77 -1.63 1.79
CA LYS A 43 1.38 -1.94 0.52
C LYS A 43 0.64 -1.22 -0.58
N VAL A 44 1.37 -0.76 -1.56
CA VAL A 44 0.76 -0.07 -2.70
C VAL A 44 0.06 -1.10 -3.57
N ILE A 45 -1.22 -0.90 -3.80
CA ILE A 45 -2.01 -1.80 -4.62
C ILE A 45 -1.96 -1.32 -6.06
N THR A 46 -2.28 -0.06 -6.28
CA THR A 46 -2.21 0.48 -7.63
C THR A 46 -2.12 1.99 -7.56
N ASP A 47 -1.92 2.62 -8.69
CA ASP A 47 -1.85 4.06 -8.76
C ASP A 47 -2.74 4.55 -9.87
N TYR A 48 -3.28 5.74 -9.68
CA TYR A 48 -4.19 6.34 -10.64
C TYR A 48 -3.66 7.72 -10.98
N PRO A 49 -3.16 7.94 -12.18
CA PRO A 49 -2.69 9.27 -12.56
C PRO A 49 -3.87 10.20 -12.77
N THR A 50 -3.69 11.43 -12.37
CA THR A 50 -4.68 12.47 -12.59
C THR A 50 -3.98 13.61 -13.28
N SER A 51 -4.75 14.64 -13.63
CA SER A 51 -4.16 15.80 -14.29
C SER A 51 -3.23 16.58 -13.39
N THR A 52 -3.34 16.44 -12.07
CA THR A 52 -2.56 17.23 -11.14
C THR A 52 -1.66 16.39 -10.24
N GLY A 53 -1.70 15.08 -10.36
CA GLY A 53 -0.89 14.23 -9.50
C GLY A 53 -1.24 12.78 -9.68
N VAL A 54 -0.92 12.01 -8.67
CA VAL A 54 -1.18 10.57 -8.67
C VAL A 54 -1.85 10.21 -7.35
N VAL A 55 -2.85 9.35 -7.44
CA VAL A 55 -3.50 8.84 -6.24
C VAL A 55 -3.10 7.38 -6.12
N PHE A 56 -2.55 7.01 -4.98
CA PHE A 56 -2.17 5.63 -4.72
C PHE A 56 -3.22 4.97 -3.85
N SER A 57 -3.65 3.79 -4.25
CA SER A 57 -4.47 2.99 -3.35
C SER A 57 -3.53 2.05 -2.62
N ILE A 58 -3.63 2.04 -1.31
CA ILE A 58 -2.75 1.24 -0.48
C ILE A 58 -3.59 0.41 0.46
N GLY A 59 -3.09 -0.74 0.82
CA GLY A 59 -3.85 -1.64 1.65
C GLY A 59 -3.01 -2.22 2.76
N LEU A 60 -3.63 -2.44 3.89
CA LEU A 60 -3.02 -3.10 5.01
C LEU A 60 -3.59 -4.51 5.07
N TYR A 61 -2.72 -5.48 5.06
CA TYR A 61 -3.14 -6.88 5.03
C TYR A 61 -2.76 -7.59 6.31
N ASP A 62 -3.61 -8.49 6.71
CA ASP A 62 -3.33 -9.36 7.83
C ASP A 62 -3.01 -10.72 7.22
N VAL A 63 -1.83 -11.22 7.47
CA VAL A 63 -1.40 -12.46 6.88
C VAL A 63 -1.50 -13.56 7.92
N LYS A 64 -2.27 -14.59 7.60
CA LYS A 64 -2.39 -15.72 8.47
C LYS A 64 -1.74 -16.92 7.81
N GLU A 65 -0.95 -17.63 8.60
CA GLU A 65 -0.27 -18.79 8.11
C GLU A 65 -0.91 -19.98 8.73
N GLU A 66 -1.37 -20.88 7.89
CA GLU A 66 -2.05 -22.05 8.39
C GLU A 66 -1.17 -23.26 8.26
N ALA A 67 -1.11 -24.05 9.30
CA ALA A 67 -0.34 -25.27 9.26
C ALA A 67 -1.05 -26.27 8.36
N ILE A 68 -0.28 -27.05 7.69
CA ILE A 68 -0.81 -28.03 6.77
C ILE A 68 -0.93 -29.40 7.39
#